data_82f4adcbfbe541361852e4d803d6c6c3
#
_entry.id   82f4adcbfbe541361852e4d803d6c6c3
#
_cell.length_a   1.000
_cell.length_b   1.000
_cell.length_c   1.000
_cell.angle_alpha   90.00
_cell.angle_beta   90.00
_cell.angle_gamma   90.00
#
_symmetry.space_group_name_H-M   'P 1'
#
loop_
_entity.id
_entity.type
_entity.pdbx_description
1 polymer ?
#
loop_
_entity_poly.entity_id
_entity_poly.type
_entity_poly.pdbx_seq_one_letter_code
_entity_poly.pdbx_strand_id
1 'polypeptide(L)'
;PASYMLGAADNSAYGAQGFPGFSPDNAVSAGRQAHSLYGDLKYAVSDRLMLDAAARGEHYSDFGSALNGKLALRYRATDDLLFRSSVSTGFRAPSLSQSHFSYTGTYRNSNDAAAQFWGNFAVDHPVARALGATDLKPEKSRHFTLGMVFQPSSQLTASADVFITEIRDRILPTGYISAYSLSSLSPQAAAVLAQNNIDGAVYFTNAIATRTRGLDLRLDYCQELDNGARLKLVGAYQRSRTRITDVNQAPDVLGVNMTDLILDPFTRVLIEGSQPADAIKLWSKYSQDIYDVVLNLNRFGKFYSVSAYDRVSFAAKWTVDGEISVRLKKDLTLALGGVNLLDVKPDKWGRTDDSLVGTGKVIQYSQYAPFGYNGAYYYVRVGVDF
;
A
#
# COMPACT_ATOMS: atom_id res chain seq x y z
N PRO A 1 -26.65 10.52 -24.74
CA PRO A 1 -25.82 11.63 -24.38
C PRO A 1 -26.58 12.82 -23.80
N ALA A 2 -27.64 13.35 -24.46
CA ALA A 2 -28.36 14.49 -23.91
C ALA A 2 -29.13 14.21 -22.61
N SER A 3 -29.49 12.97 -22.35
CA SER A 3 -30.19 12.55 -21.13
C SER A 3 -29.33 12.61 -19.85
N TYR A 4 -28.02 12.65 -19.98
CA TYR A 4 -27.09 12.74 -18.85
C TYR A 4 -26.82 14.19 -18.40
N MET A 5 -27.36 15.16 -19.12
CA MET A 5 -27.22 16.59 -18.83
C MET A 5 -28.35 17.15 -17.93
N LEU A 6 -29.26 16.30 -17.46
CA LEU A 6 -30.41 16.74 -16.63
C LEU A 6 -30.01 17.30 -15.25
N GLY A 7 -28.77 17.06 -14.81
CA GLY A 7 -28.28 17.58 -13.54
C GLY A 7 -28.00 19.08 -13.51
N ALA A 8 -27.78 19.74 -14.66
CA ALA A 8 -27.39 21.14 -14.69
C ALA A 8 -28.51 22.13 -14.32
N ALA A 9 -29.77 21.71 -14.43
CA ALA A 9 -30.94 22.56 -14.12
C ALA A 9 -31.38 22.47 -12.65
N ASP A 10 -30.99 21.41 -11.95
CA ASP A 10 -31.41 21.12 -10.57
C ASP A 10 -30.24 20.92 -9.57
N ASN A 11 -29.02 21.35 -9.96
CA ASN A 11 -27.78 21.13 -9.17
C ASN A 11 -27.44 19.66 -8.90
N SER A 12 -27.99 18.70 -9.62
CA SER A 12 -27.56 17.30 -9.48
C SER A 12 -26.21 17.07 -10.19
N ALA A 13 -25.37 16.18 -9.66
CA ALA A 13 -24.12 15.81 -10.30
C ALA A 13 -24.40 15.04 -11.61
N TYR A 14 -23.49 15.22 -12.57
CA TYR A 14 -23.54 14.51 -13.84
C TYR A 14 -23.31 13.01 -13.66
N GLY A 15 -23.92 12.21 -14.50
CA GLY A 15 -23.70 10.76 -14.55
C GLY A 15 -24.70 9.91 -13.77
N ALA A 16 -24.43 8.62 -13.64
CA ALA A 16 -25.25 7.68 -12.89
C ALA A 16 -24.80 7.59 -11.42
N GLN A 17 -25.71 7.22 -10.52
CA GLN A 17 -25.43 7.13 -9.09
C GLN A 17 -24.26 6.19 -8.77
N GLY A 18 -24.02 5.12 -9.51
CA GLY A 18 -22.90 4.20 -9.31
C GLY A 18 -21.60 4.65 -10.00
N PHE A 19 -21.72 5.52 -11.01
CA PHE A 19 -20.61 6.12 -11.74
C PHE A 19 -21.03 7.51 -12.24
N PRO A 20 -20.90 8.53 -11.40
CA PRO A 20 -21.43 9.87 -11.71
C PRO A 20 -20.73 10.57 -12.87
N GLY A 21 -19.55 10.05 -13.33
CA GLY A 21 -18.76 10.73 -14.35
C GLY A 21 -17.97 11.92 -13.79
N PHE A 22 -17.37 12.68 -14.68
CA PHE A 22 -16.65 13.92 -14.34
C PHE A 22 -17.43 15.12 -14.81
N SER A 23 -17.59 16.12 -13.91
CA SER A 23 -18.11 17.44 -14.26
C SER A 23 -17.09 18.22 -15.10
N PRO A 24 -17.51 19.12 -15.99
CA PRO A 24 -16.61 20.07 -16.63
C PRO A 24 -15.73 20.85 -15.65
N ASP A 25 -16.24 21.15 -14.44
CA ASP A 25 -15.51 21.84 -13.37
C ASP A 25 -14.38 20.99 -12.76
N ASN A 26 -14.37 19.69 -13.04
CA ASN A 26 -13.28 18.80 -12.64
C ASN A 26 -12.13 18.77 -13.64
N ALA A 27 -12.28 19.45 -14.79
CA ALA A 27 -11.25 19.50 -15.82
C ALA A 27 -10.01 20.25 -15.29
N VAL A 28 -8.86 19.62 -15.32
CA VAL A 28 -7.60 20.18 -14.87
C VAL A 28 -6.46 19.80 -15.81
N SER A 29 -5.57 20.75 -16.06
CA SER A 29 -4.30 20.52 -16.75
C SER A 29 -3.17 21.03 -15.86
N ALA A 30 -2.37 20.12 -15.34
CA ALA A 30 -1.27 20.44 -14.45
C ALA A 30 0.01 19.75 -14.92
N GLY A 31 1.14 20.43 -14.78
CA GLY A 31 2.46 19.95 -15.18
C GLY A 31 3.51 20.25 -14.13
N ARG A 32 4.59 19.49 -14.15
CA ARG A 32 5.75 19.64 -13.26
C ARG A 32 7.03 19.49 -14.04
N GLN A 33 7.99 20.33 -13.75
CA GLN A 33 9.37 20.19 -14.21
C GLN A 33 10.25 19.81 -13.02
N ALA A 34 11.21 18.91 -13.25
CA ALA A 34 12.17 18.49 -12.24
C ALA A 34 13.56 18.44 -12.84
N HIS A 35 14.52 18.98 -12.11
CA HIS A 35 15.94 18.88 -12.41
C HIS A 35 16.66 18.18 -11.28
N SER A 36 17.54 17.23 -11.58
CA SER A 36 18.26 16.47 -10.56
C SER A 36 19.71 16.28 -10.91
N LEU A 37 20.55 16.30 -9.88
CA LEU A 37 21.96 15.89 -9.93
C LEU A 37 22.20 14.85 -8.85
N TYR A 38 22.95 13.79 -9.17
CA TYR A 38 23.33 12.77 -8.21
C TYR A 38 24.77 12.33 -8.39
N GLY A 39 25.36 11.85 -7.30
CA GLY A 39 26.66 11.20 -7.26
C GLY A 39 26.60 9.96 -6.37
N ASP A 40 27.31 8.92 -6.79
CA ASP A 40 27.47 7.65 -6.05
C ASP A 40 28.95 7.31 -6.04
N LEU A 41 29.51 7.03 -4.86
CA LEU A 41 30.89 6.65 -4.65
C LEU A 41 30.95 5.35 -3.86
N LYS A 42 31.54 4.32 -4.45
CA LYS A 42 31.86 3.06 -3.79
C LYS A 42 33.37 2.98 -3.57
N TYR A 43 33.77 2.80 -2.33
CA TYR A 43 35.16 2.75 -1.93
C TYR A 43 35.48 1.46 -1.19
N ALA A 44 36.36 0.65 -1.76
CA ALA A 44 36.94 -0.52 -1.12
C ALA A 44 38.07 -0.08 -0.18
N VAL A 45 37.77 -0.01 1.13
CA VAL A 45 38.76 0.32 2.17
C VAL A 45 39.76 -0.81 2.31
N SER A 46 39.28 -2.06 2.15
CA SER A 46 40.08 -3.29 2.12
C SER A 46 39.29 -4.39 1.37
N ASP A 47 39.89 -5.55 1.18
CA ASP A 47 39.20 -6.73 0.61
C ASP A 47 37.96 -7.16 1.41
N ARG A 48 37.89 -6.75 2.68
CA ARG A 48 36.79 -7.11 3.60
C ARG A 48 35.83 -5.97 3.87
N LEU A 49 36.19 -4.71 3.61
CA LEU A 49 35.41 -3.54 3.97
C LEU A 49 35.15 -2.66 2.75
N MET A 50 33.87 -2.47 2.42
CA MET A 50 33.39 -1.56 1.39
C MET A 50 32.48 -0.50 2.00
N LEU A 51 32.69 0.74 1.63
CA LEU A 51 31.82 1.88 1.93
C LEU A 51 31.14 2.35 0.64
N ASP A 52 29.89 2.78 0.77
CA ASP A 52 29.09 3.33 -0.33
C ASP A 52 28.47 4.64 0.19
N ALA A 53 28.67 5.74 -0.52
CA ALA A 53 28.11 7.05 -0.21
C ALA A 53 27.45 7.62 -1.45
N ALA A 54 26.18 8.02 -1.34
CA ALA A 54 25.46 8.65 -2.43
C ALA A 54 24.76 9.93 -1.95
N ALA A 55 24.65 10.90 -2.84
CA ALA A 55 23.89 12.13 -2.62
C ALA A 55 23.12 12.47 -3.89
N ARG A 56 21.89 13.01 -3.72
CA ARG A 56 21.04 13.46 -4.80
C ARG A 56 20.34 14.75 -4.42
N GLY A 57 20.58 15.81 -5.20
CA GLY A 57 19.88 17.08 -5.14
C GLY A 57 18.87 17.19 -6.26
N GLU A 58 17.69 17.67 -5.95
CA GLU A 58 16.58 17.83 -6.91
C GLU A 58 15.91 19.18 -6.70
N HIS A 59 15.42 19.75 -7.79
CA HIS A 59 14.60 20.95 -7.79
C HIS A 59 13.34 20.73 -8.62
N TYR A 60 12.20 21.06 -8.04
CA TYR A 60 10.88 20.91 -8.63
C TYR A 60 10.20 22.26 -8.75
N SER A 61 9.47 22.47 -9.86
CA SER A 61 8.84 23.75 -10.17
C SER A 61 7.72 24.15 -9.21
N ASP A 62 7.15 23.21 -8.46
CA ASP A 62 5.95 23.40 -7.63
C ASP A 62 6.24 23.42 -6.11
N PHE A 63 7.15 22.61 -5.60
CA PHE A 63 7.42 22.55 -4.15
C PHE A 63 8.88 22.83 -3.76
N GLY A 64 9.75 23.16 -4.73
CA GLY A 64 11.12 23.59 -4.47
C GLY A 64 12.13 22.42 -4.44
N SER A 65 13.15 22.51 -3.57
CA SER A 65 14.31 21.63 -3.60
C SER A 65 14.28 20.57 -2.51
N ALA A 66 14.86 19.40 -2.82
CA ALA A 66 15.10 18.31 -1.91
C ALA A 66 16.54 17.80 -2.03
N LEU A 67 17.17 17.50 -0.89
CA LEU A 67 18.49 16.87 -0.81
C LEU A 67 18.37 15.56 -0.03
N ASN A 68 18.87 14.48 -0.63
CA ASN A 68 18.89 13.16 -0.03
C ASN A 68 20.27 12.57 -0.08
N GLY A 69 20.56 11.70 0.90
CA GLY A 69 21.84 11.02 0.99
C GLY A 69 21.69 9.59 1.49
N LYS A 70 22.70 8.79 1.21
CA LYS A 70 22.85 7.42 1.68
C LYS A 70 24.29 7.18 2.08
N LEU A 71 24.46 6.48 3.20
CA LEU A 71 25.72 5.86 3.59
C LEU A 71 25.44 4.37 3.82
N ALA A 72 26.29 3.51 3.25
CA ALA A 72 26.17 2.08 3.48
C ALA A 72 27.55 1.46 3.71
N LEU A 73 27.57 0.40 4.48
CA LEU A 73 28.74 -0.36 4.85
C LEU A 73 28.48 -1.85 4.57
N ARG A 74 29.49 -2.49 3.99
CA ARG A 74 29.55 -3.94 3.83
C ARG A 74 30.86 -4.44 4.40
N TYR A 75 30.78 -5.33 5.40
CA TYR A 75 31.94 -5.90 6.09
C TYR A 75 31.90 -7.42 6.04
N ARG A 76 32.89 -8.03 5.41
CA ARG A 76 33.11 -9.47 5.39
C ARG A 76 33.95 -9.86 6.59
N ALA A 77 33.28 -10.36 7.65
CA ALA A 77 33.94 -10.76 8.89
C ALA A 77 34.78 -12.03 8.71
N THR A 78 34.22 -13.01 7.99
CA THR A 78 34.90 -14.23 7.53
C THR A 78 34.54 -14.49 6.06
N ASP A 79 35.07 -15.57 5.49
CA ASP A 79 34.70 -15.94 4.11
C ASP A 79 33.23 -16.31 4.00
N ASP A 80 32.63 -16.80 5.08
CA ASP A 80 31.24 -17.26 5.15
C ASP A 80 30.30 -16.24 5.75
N LEU A 81 30.77 -15.18 6.42
CA LEU A 81 29.96 -14.24 7.18
C LEU A 81 30.18 -12.79 6.74
N LEU A 82 29.10 -12.17 6.32
CA LEU A 82 29.05 -10.78 5.87
C LEU A 82 28.01 -10.00 6.65
N PHE A 83 28.38 -8.81 7.11
CA PHE A 83 27.47 -7.82 7.68
C PHE A 83 27.26 -6.67 6.68
N ARG A 84 26.05 -6.11 6.70
CA ARG A 84 25.70 -4.94 5.90
C ARG A 84 24.85 -3.98 6.74
N SER A 85 25.09 -2.70 6.58
CA SER A 85 24.25 -1.68 7.19
C SER A 85 24.08 -0.50 6.26
N SER A 86 22.97 0.22 6.37
CA SER A 86 22.79 1.48 5.68
C SER A 86 21.93 2.44 6.45
N VAL A 87 22.20 3.73 6.25
CA VAL A 87 21.33 4.83 6.65
C VAL A 87 21.09 5.70 5.43
N SER A 88 19.84 6.09 5.20
CA SER A 88 19.50 6.96 4.06
C SER A 88 18.32 7.86 4.41
N THR A 89 18.27 8.99 3.69
CA THR A 89 17.10 9.84 3.62
C THR A 89 16.44 9.72 2.26
N GLY A 90 15.16 10.03 2.19
CA GLY A 90 14.40 10.05 0.96
C GLY A 90 13.22 11.02 1.07
N PHE A 91 12.58 11.30 -0.05
CA PHE A 91 11.34 12.05 -0.08
C PHE A 91 10.41 11.49 -1.15
N ARG A 92 9.15 11.84 -1.04
CA ARG A 92 8.13 11.62 -2.07
C ARG A 92 7.42 12.94 -2.35
N ALA A 93 7.51 13.40 -3.58
CA ALA A 93 6.75 14.56 -4.04
C ALA A 93 5.24 14.30 -3.91
N PRO A 94 4.42 15.32 -3.59
CA PRO A 94 2.98 15.22 -3.79
C PRO A 94 2.70 14.85 -5.24
N SER A 95 1.77 13.94 -5.50
CA SER A 95 1.37 13.68 -6.89
C SER A 95 0.57 14.87 -7.44
N LEU A 96 0.61 15.10 -8.75
CA LEU A 96 -0.21 16.13 -9.37
C LEU A 96 -1.71 15.90 -9.10
N SER A 97 -2.14 14.63 -9.06
CA SER A 97 -3.50 14.28 -8.68
C SER A 97 -3.83 14.64 -7.23
N GLN A 98 -2.89 14.46 -6.29
CA GLN A 98 -3.13 14.86 -4.90
C GLN A 98 -3.27 16.38 -4.75
N SER A 99 -2.55 17.14 -5.57
CA SER A 99 -2.54 18.62 -5.51
C SER A 99 -3.70 19.26 -6.27
N HIS A 100 -4.10 18.70 -7.42
CA HIS A 100 -4.94 19.40 -8.39
C HIS A 100 -6.22 18.65 -8.78
N PHE A 101 -6.39 17.39 -8.39
CA PHE A 101 -7.59 16.64 -8.76
C PHE A 101 -8.78 17.03 -7.91
N SER A 102 -9.88 17.42 -8.56
CA SER A 102 -11.18 17.61 -7.93
C SER A 102 -12.21 16.66 -8.53
N TYR A 103 -13.11 16.20 -7.70
CA TYR A 103 -14.22 15.34 -8.07
C TYR A 103 -15.43 15.65 -7.20
N THR A 104 -16.58 15.82 -7.80
CA THR A 104 -17.85 16.01 -7.10
C THR A 104 -18.81 14.88 -7.44
N GLY A 105 -19.53 14.39 -6.45
CA GLY A 105 -20.48 13.31 -6.59
C GLY A 105 -21.75 13.56 -5.80
N THR A 106 -22.81 12.84 -6.17
CA THR A 106 -24.05 12.79 -5.40
C THR A 106 -24.16 11.46 -4.66
N TYR A 107 -24.58 11.53 -3.42
CA TYR A 107 -24.96 10.37 -2.64
C TYR A 107 -26.42 10.55 -2.19
N ARG A 108 -27.24 9.51 -2.37
CA ARG A 108 -28.60 9.50 -1.85
C ARG A 108 -28.67 8.41 -0.79
N ASN A 109 -28.91 8.81 0.45
CA ASN A 109 -29.23 7.86 1.51
C ASN A 109 -30.69 7.36 1.29
N SER A 110 -30.96 6.08 1.50
CA SER A 110 -32.29 5.49 1.38
C SER A 110 -33.34 6.16 2.30
N ASN A 111 -32.89 6.82 3.35
CA ASN A 111 -33.74 7.50 4.34
C ASN A 111 -33.89 9.01 4.08
N ASP A 112 -33.18 9.57 3.10
CA ASP A 112 -33.23 10.99 2.76
C ASP A 112 -33.82 11.19 1.37
N ALA A 113 -34.85 12.05 1.29
CA ALA A 113 -35.47 12.40 0.03
C ALA A 113 -34.56 13.28 -0.86
N ALA A 114 -33.59 13.99 -0.25
CA ALA A 114 -32.67 14.89 -0.94
C ALA A 114 -31.36 14.19 -1.31
N ALA A 115 -30.83 14.51 -2.48
CA ALA A 115 -29.49 14.11 -2.86
C ALA A 115 -28.46 14.92 -2.06
N GLN A 116 -27.46 14.24 -1.49
CA GLN A 116 -26.33 14.89 -0.82
C GLN A 116 -25.19 15.09 -1.80
N PHE A 117 -24.61 16.28 -1.82
CA PHE A 117 -23.49 16.63 -2.66
C PHE A 117 -22.20 16.58 -1.85
N TRP A 118 -21.22 15.85 -2.33
CA TRP A 118 -19.91 15.79 -1.71
C TRP A 118 -18.80 15.94 -2.75
N GLY A 119 -17.63 16.41 -2.32
CA GLY A 119 -16.50 16.58 -3.20
C GLY A 119 -15.18 16.15 -2.57
N ASN A 120 -14.31 15.58 -3.40
CA ASN A 120 -12.89 15.59 -3.15
C ASN A 120 -12.32 16.81 -3.88
N PHE A 121 -11.76 17.74 -3.14
CA PHE A 121 -11.31 19.02 -3.68
C PHE A 121 -9.78 19.07 -3.74
N ALA A 122 -9.26 19.63 -4.82
CA ALA A 122 -7.87 20.03 -4.91
C ALA A 122 -7.50 20.96 -3.76
N VAL A 123 -6.26 20.95 -3.31
CA VAL A 123 -5.83 21.77 -2.15
C VAL A 123 -5.92 23.28 -2.40
N ASP A 124 -5.88 23.70 -3.65
CA ASP A 124 -6.04 25.10 -4.10
C ASP A 124 -7.49 25.50 -4.38
N HIS A 125 -8.43 24.56 -4.34
CA HIS A 125 -9.86 24.82 -4.53
C HIS A 125 -10.39 25.72 -3.42
N PRO A 126 -11.25 26.75 -3.72
CA PRO A 126 -11.76 27.69 -2.71
C PRO A 126 -12.43 27.02 -1.50
N VAL A 127 -13.22 25.96 -1.72
CA VAL A 127 -13.84 25.18 -0.63
C VAL A 127 -12.79 24.55 0.26
N ALA A 128 -11.79 23.87 -0.32
CA ALA A 128 -10.73 23.24 0.46
C ALA A 128 -9.93 24.30 1.26
N ARG A 129 -9.57 25.41 0.64
CA ARG A 129 -8.87 26.54 1.30
C ARG A 129 -9.67 27.09 2.47
N ALA A 130 -10.97 27.30 2.28
CA ALA A 130 -11.84 27.81 3.32
C ALA A 130 -11.99 26.79 4.49
N LEU A 131 -11.82 25.51 4.22
CA LEU A 131 -11.76 24.43 5.23
C LEU A 131 -10.34 24.20 5.78
N GLY A 132 -9.37 25.05 5.44
CA GLY A 132 -8.03 25.03 6.00
C GLY A 132 -6.99 24.22 5.22
N ALA A 133 -7.28 23.82 3.97
CA ALA A 133 -6.27 23.17 3.13
C ALA A 133 -5.09 24.10 2.85
N THR A 134 -3.90 23.54 2.89
CA THR A 134 -2.63 24.21 2.57
C THR A 134 -1.93 23.49 1.44
N ASP A 135 -0.95 24.15 0.81
CA ASP A 135 -0.12 23.51 -0.20
C ASP A 135 0.56 22.28 0.37
N LEU A 136 0.55 21.21 -0.41
CA LEU A 136 1.16 19.95 0.02
C LEU A 136 2.68 20.06 0.02
N LYS A 137 3.27 19.57 1.10
CA LYS A 137 4.73 19.43 1.25
C LYS A 137 5.15 18.01 0.85
N PRO A 138 6.40 17.81 0.39
CA PRO A 138 6.94 16.49 0.16
C PRO A 138 6.95 15.65 1.45
N GLU A 139 6.57 14.40 1.37
CA GLU A 139 6.83 13.43 2.43
C GLU A 139 8.33 13.22 2.56
N LYS A 140 8.84 13.13 3.78
CA LYS A 140 10.26 12.90 4.07
C LYS A 140 10.44 11.58 4.79
N SER A 141 11.44 10.81 4.37
CA SER A 141 11.72 9.52 4.98
C SER A 141 13.16 9.41 5.49
N ARG A 142 13.33 8.56 6.53
CA ARG A 142 14.62 8.09 7.01
C ARG A 142 14.56 6.58 7.09
N HIS A 143 15.59 5.93 6.58
CA HIS A 143 15.71 4.49 6.57
C HIS A 143 16.98 4.08 7.27
N PHE A 144 16.88 3.06 8.10
CA PHE A 144 18.01 2.37 8.70
C PHE A 144 17.84 0.88 8.45
N THR A 145 18.92 0.21 8.00
CA THR A 145 18.96 -1.25 7.86
C THR A 145 20.23 -1.80 8.47
N LEU A 146 20.12 -2.98 9.08
CA LEU A 146 21.23 -3.79 9.53
C LEU A 146 20.95 -5.23 9.17
N GLY A 147 21.87 -5.88 8.48
CA GLY A 147 21.71 -7.25 8.03
C GLY A 147 22.98 -8.07 8.12
N MET A 148 22.79 -9.38 8.08
CA MET A 148 23.86 -10.36 7.96
C MET A 148 23.53 -11.38 6.89
N VAL A 149 24.59 -11.90 6.24
CA VAL A 149 24.50 -13.05 5.35
C VAL A 149 25.52 -14.07 5.81
N PHE A 150 25.07 -15.30 5.98
CA PHE A 150 25.88 -16.45 6.36
C PHE A 150 25.82 -17.52 5.28
N GLN A 151 26.95 -17.87 4.70
CA GLN A 151 27.09 -18.82 3.59
C GLN A 151 28.21 -19.83 3.90
N PRO A 152 27.93 -20.81 4.80
CA PRO A 152 28.93 -21.79 5.25
C PRO A 152 29.34 -22.78 4.16
N SER A 153 28.57 -22.87 3.09
CA SER A 153 28.85 -23.72 1.94
C SER A 153 28.21 -23.15 0.66
N SER A 154 28.56 -23.72 -0.49
CA SER A 154 27.92 -23.37 -1.76
C SER A 154 26.44 -23.75 -1.83
N GLN A 155 26.00 -24.66 -0.95
CA GLN A 155 24.63 -25.15 -0.91
C GLN A 155 23.71 -24.32 -0.03
N LEU A 156 24.24 -23.67 1.02
CA LEU A 156 23.42 -23.01 2.05
C LEU A 156 23.75 -21.51 2.14
N THR A 157 22.73 -20.70 1.99
CA THR A 157 22.80 -19.26 2.29
C THR A 157 21.67 -18.87 3.22
N ALA A 158 22.01 -18.21 4.32
CA ALA A 158 21.04 -17.63 5.25
C ALA A 158 21.23 -16.12 5.33
N SER A 159 20.16 -15.36 5.39
CA SER A 159 20.22 -13.91 5.66
C SER A 159 19.20 -13.49 6.69
N ALA A 160 19.56 -12.47 7.45
CA ALA A 160 18.69 -11.80 8.41
C ALA A 160 18.89 -10.30 8.30
N ASP A 161 17.81 -9.56 8.13
CA ASP A 161 17.81 -8.11 8.03
C ASP A 161 16.78 -7.51 8.98
N VAL A 162 17.17 -6.48 9.70
CA VAL A 162 16.25 -5.63 10.46
C VAL A 162 16.24 -4.24 9.85
N PHE A 163 15.08 -3.61 9.85
CA PHE A 163 14.95 -2.27 9.29
C PHE A 163 14.01 -1.39 10.11
N ILE A 164 14.26 -0.09 10.02
CA ILE A 164 13.38 0.95 10.55
C ILE A 164 13.20 1.99 9.45
N THR A 165 11.94 2.31 9.15
CA THR A 165 11.56 3.37 8.22
C THR A 165 10.67 4.37 8.94
N GLU A 166 11.08 5.62 8.99
CA GLU A 166 10.26 6.74 9.46
C GLU A 166 9.84 7.59 8.28
N ILE A 167 8.56 7.92 8.19
CA ILE A 167 8.03 8.83 7.18
C ILE A 167 7.28 9.93 7.90
N ARG A 168 7.63 11.18 7.62
CA ARG A 168 6.98 12.40 8.12
C ARG A 168 6.21 13.08 7.01
N ASP A 169 5.27 13.92 7.39
CA ASP A 169 4.44 14.69 6.45
C ASP A 169 3.72 13.80 5.44
N ARG A 170 3.28 12.60 5.84
CA ARG A 170 2.55 11.69 4.94
C ARG A 170 1.26 12.33 4.47
N ILE A 171 1.06 12.28 3.16
CA ILE A 171 -0.10 12.86 2.50
C ILE A 171 -1.22 11.83 2.50
N LEU A 172 -2.33 12.20 3.14
CA LEU A 172 -3.56 11.41 3.18
C LEU A 172 -4.74 12.31 2.82
N PRO A 173 -5.85 11.73 2.32
CA PRO A 173 -7.11 12.45 2.34
C PRO A 173 -7.54 12.70 3.78
N THR A 174 -8.20 13.81 4.05
CA THR A 174 -8.90 14.02 5.32
C THR A 174 -10.01 12.97 5.49
N GLY A 175 -10.50 12.79 6.71
CA GLY A 175 -11.81 12.20 6.92
C GLY A 175 -12.89 13.03 6.22
N TYR A 176 -14.10 12.49 6.17
CA TYR A 176 -15.25 13.16 5.56
C TYR A 176 -15.70 14.34 6.43
N ILE A 177 -15.51 15.56 5.93
CA ILE A 177 -15.89 16.82 6.57
C ILE A 177 -17.33 17.10 6.19
N SER A 178 -18.29 16.73 7.05
CA SER A 178 -19.73 16.83 6.80
C SER A 178 -20.30 18.11 7.39
N ALA A 179 -21.17 18.79 6.65
CA ALA A 179 -21.90 19.94 7.13
C ALA A 179 -22.71 19.62 8.40
N TYR A 180 -23.29 18.44 8.46
CA TYR A 180 -24.02 17.95 9.65
C TYR A 180 -23.12 17.84 10.89
N SER A 181 -21.95 17.21 10.74
CA SER A 181 -20.98 17.08 11.83
C SER A 181 -20.41 18.43 12.27
N LEU A 182 -20.25 19.37 11.35
CA LEU A 182 -19.71 20.69 11.63
C LEU A 182 -20.70 21.68 12.20
N SER A 183 -22.00 21.46 12.04
CA SER A 183 -23.03 22.43 12.49
C SER A 183 -22.92 22.77 13.99
N SER A 184 -22.49 21.81 14.80
CA SER A 184 -22.28 21.99 16.23
C SER A 184 -20.81 22.28 16.62
N LEU A 185 -19.85 21.89 15.77
CA LEU A 185 -18.41 21.94 16.10
C LEU A 185 -17.71 23.15 15.51
N SER A 186 -18.10 23.52 14.27
CA SER A 186 -17.58 24.69 13.56
C SER A 186 -18.64 25.28 12.65
N PRO A 187 -19.48 26.21 13.15
CA PRO A 187 -20.50 26.88 12.32
C PRO A 187 -19.92 27.60 11.11
N GLN A 188 -18.68 28.10 11.20
CA GLN A 188 -17.99 28.76 10.09
C GLN A 188 -17.71 27.77 8.94
N ALA A 189 -17.14 26.60 9.25
CA ALA A 189 -16.88 25.58 8.25
C ALA A 189 -18.19 25.00 7.66
N ALA A 190 -19.23 24.85 8.49
CA ALA A 190 -20.56 24.48 8.02
C ALA A 190 -21.15 25.51 7.05
N ALA A 191 -20.97 26.80 7.33
CA ALA A 191 -21.41 27.87 6.44
C ALA A 191 -20.68 27.86 5.10
N VAL A 192 -19.38 27.55 5.08
CA VAL A 192 -18.62 27.39 3.83
C VAL A 192 -19.22 26.29 2.96
N LEU A 193 -19.51 25.13 3.52
CA LEU A 193 -20.13 24.02 2.78
C LEU A 193 -21.51 24.43 2.25
N ALA A 194 -22.36 25.03 3.10
CA ALA A 194 -23.71 25.46 2.73
C ALA A 194 -23.71 26.50 1.61
N GLN A 195 -22.82 27.51 1.66
CA GLN A 195 -22.70 28.55 0.63
C GLN A 195 -22.31 27.98 -0.73
N ASN A 196 -21.61 26.83 -0.75
CA ASN A 196 -21.22 26.15 -1.98
C ASN A 196 -22.15 25.00 -2.37
N ASN A 197 -23.29 24.84 -1.69
CA ASN A 197 -24.22 23.73 -1.88
C ASN A 197 -23.54 22.35 -1.76
N ILE A 198 -22.63 22.18 -0.81
CA ILE A 198 -21.86 20.97 -0.55
C ILE A 198 -22.25 20.44 0.84
N ASP A 199 -22.64 19.17 0.92
CA ASP A 199 -22.93 18.50 2.20
C ASP A 199 -21.70 17.92 2.85
N GLY A 200 -20.64 17.70 2.09
CA GLY A 200 -19.39 17.20 2.62
C GLY A 200 -18.21 17.35 1.67
N ALA A 201 -17.02 17.45 2.27
CA ALA A 201 -15.77 17.66 1.56
C ALA A 201 -14.67 16.75 2.08
N VAL A 202 -13.76 16.39 1.18
CA VAL A 202 -12.47 15.73 1.46
C VAL A 202 -11.40 16.46 0.67
N TYR A 203 -10.21 16.63 1.24
CA TYR A 203 -9.04 17.13 0.53
C TYR A 203 -7.77 16.44 1.04
N PHE A 204 -6.70 16.47 0.26
CA PHE A 204 -5.42 15.91 0.69
C PHE A 204 -4.67 16.88 1.62
N THR A 205 -4.03 16.33 2.65
CA THR A 205 -3.20 17.11 3.59
C THR A 205 -2.00 16.29 4.04
N ASN A 206 -0.93 16.96 4.48
CA ASN A 206 0.16 16.30 5.18
C ASN A 206 -0.32 15.95 6.60
N ALA A 207 -0.84 14.74 6.76
CA ALA A 207 -1.66 14.37 7.91
C ALA A 207 -0.90 13.75 9.07
N ILE A 208 0.10 12.90 8.80
CA ILE A 208 0.66 12.03 9.83
C ILE A 208 2.16 11.79 9.66
N ALA A 209 2.77 11.32 10.75
CA ALA A 209 4.05 10.62 10.70
C ALA A 209 3.87 9.14 11.04
N THR A 210 4.68 8.28 10.44
CA THR A 210 4.65 6.83 10.69
C THR A 210 6.04 6.28 10.91
N ARG A 211 6.10 5.19 11.70
CA ARG A 211 7.30 4.37 11.87
C ARG A 211 6.97 2.92 11.58
N THR A 212 7.71 2.34 10.64
CA THR A 212 7.68 0.91 10.32
C THR A 212 8.96 0.26 10.82
N ARG A 213 8.84 -0.87 11.52
CA ARG A 213 9.96 -1.71 11.93
C ARG A 213 9.73 -3.10 11.41
N GLY A 214 10.78 -3.74 10.92
CA GLY A 214 10.65 -5.08 10.38
C GLY A 214 11.89 -5.94 10.58
N LEU A 215 11.66 -7.23 10.37
CA LEU A 215 12.63 -8.31 10.35
C LEU A 215 12.32 -9.18 9.14
N ASP A 216 13.34 -9.42 8.32
CA ASP A 216 13.29 -10.33 7.19
C ASP A 216 14.33 -11.42 7.40
N LEU A 217 13.90 -12.68 7.35
CA LEU A 217 14.76 -13.87 7.40
C LEU A 217 14.61 -14.62 6.09
N ARG A 218 15.71 -15.09 5.54
CA ARG A 218 15.70 -15.93 4.34
C ARG A 218 16.74 -17.04 4.45
N LEU A 219 16.35 -18.22 4.04
CA LEU A 219 17.19 -19.42 3.91
C LEU A 219 17.05 -19.94 2.49
N ASP A 220 18.16 -20.11 1.80
CA ASP A 220 18.26 -20.76 0.50
C ASP A 220 19.15 -21.98 0.63
N TYR A 221 18.63 -23.14 0.23
CA TYR A 221 19.37 -24.41 0.22
C TYR A 221 19.23 -25.05 -1.16
N CYS A 222 20.34 -25.50 -1.71
CA CYS A 222 20.38 -26.17 -3.00
C CYS A 222 21.35 -27.37 -2.92
N GLN A 223 20.84 -28.56 -3.16
CA GLN A 223 21.58 -29.82 -3.09
C GLN A 223 21.40 -30.63 -4.36
N GLU A 224 22.48 -31.16 -4.88
CA GLU A 224 22.46 -32.26 -5.83
C GLU A 224 22.45 -33.55 -5.05
N LEU A 225 21.49 -34.43 -5.36
CA LEU A 225 21.29 -35.71 -4.70
C LEU A 225 22.05 -36.83 -5.44
N ASP A 226 22.32 -37.95 -4.75
CA ASP A 226 23.07 -39.08 -5.31
C ASP A 226 22.45 -39.68 -6.56
N ASN A 227 21.13 -39.52 -6.74
CA ASN A 227 20.39 -40.00 -7.92
C ASN A 227 20.42 -39.00 -9.09
N GLY A 228 21.24 -37.93 -9.02
CA GLY A 228 21.34 -36.89 -10.02
C GLY A 228 20.22 -35.84 -9.97
N ALA A 229 19.29 -35.94 -9.05
CA ALA A 229 18.25 -34.97 -8.86
C ALA A 229 18.78 -33.71 -8.15
N ARG A 230 18.16 -32.57 -8.41
CA ARG A 230 18.46 -31.31 -7.73
C ARG A 230 17.28 -30.91 -6.85
N LEU A 231 17.54 -30.72 -5.56
CA LEU A 231 16.58 -30.19 -4.58
C LEU A 231 16.93 -28.75 -4.26
N LYS A 232 15.97 -27.83 -4.45
CA LYS A 232 16.11 -26.43 -4.07
C LYS A 232 15.00 -26.07 -3.08
N LEU A 233 15.38 -25.53 -1.92
CA LEU A 233 14.48 -25.10 -0.85
C LEU A 233 14.72 -23.62 -0.56
N VAL A 234 13.65 -22.85 -0.42
CA VAL A 234 13.70 -21.47 0.00
C VAL A 234 12.69 -21.27 1.12
N GLY A 235 13.18 -20.82 2.27
CA GLY A 235 12.35 -20.39 3.39
C GLY A 235 12.48 -18.88 3.56
N ALA A 236 11.36 -18.18 3.68
CA ALA A 236 11.35 -16.77 3.99
C ALA A 236 10.33 -16.48 5.10
N TYR A 237 10.73 -15.66 6.05
CA TYR A 237 9.88 -15.10 7.09
C TYR A 237 10.04 -13.60 7.09
N GLN A 238 8.92 -12.91 7.02
CA GLN A 238 8.85 -11.46 7.13
C GLN A 238 7.96 -11.08 8.29
N ARG A 239 8.41 -10.11 9.08
CA ARG A 239 7.57 -9.46 10.07
C ARG A 239 7.78 -7.96 9.98
N SER A 240 6.68 -7.21 9.82
CA SER A 240 6.73 -5.75 9.82
C SER A 240 5.54 -5.16 10.58
N ARG A 241 5.77 -4.03 11.21
CA ARG A 241 4.72 -3.31 11.93
C ARG A 241 4.87 -1.82 11.72
N THR A 242 3.84 -1.23 11.16
CA THR A 242 3.70 0.22 11.03
C THR A 242 2.90 0.76 12.20
N ARG A 243 3.32 1.91 12.73
CA ARG A 243 2.58 2.69 13.72
C ARG A 243 2.56 4.15 13.29
N ILE A 244 1.45 4.80 13.52
CA ILE A 244 1.33 6.24 13.44
C ILE A 244 2.00 6.79 14.70
N THR A 245 2.98 7.67 14.52
CA THR A 245 3.78 8.25 15.61
C THR A 245 3.38 9.67 15.91
N ASP A 246 2.74 10.34 14.97
CA ASP A 246 2.24 11.70 15.12
C ASP A 246 1.06 11.93 14.16
N VAL A 247 0.16 12.81 14.55
CA VAL A 247 -0.97 13.29 13.74
C VAL A 247 -0.94 14.81 13.78
N ASN A 248 -0.87 15.43 12.62
CA ASN A 248 -0.87 16.87 12.51
C ASN A 248 -2.19 17.47 13.04
N GLN A 249 -2.10 18.65 13.59
CA GLN A 249 -3.30 19.35 14.07
C GLN A 249 -4.26 19.66 12.93
N ALA A 250 -5.55 19.53 13.20
CA ALA A 250 -6.57 20.00 12.30
C ALA A 250 -6.50 21.52 12.17
N PRO A 251 -6.83 22.09 11.00
CA PRO A 251 -6.95 23.52 10.84
C PRO A 251 -7.93 24.15 11.86
N ASP A 252 -7.58 25.31 12.42
CA ASP A 252 -8.40 25.98 13.43
C ASP A 252 -9.84 26.26 12.99
N VAL A 253 -10.05 26.48 11.69
CA VAL A 253 -11.36 26.68 11.09
C VAL A 253 -12.31 25.50 11.29
N LEU A 254 -11.78 24.29 11.43
CA LEU A 254 -12.57 23.07 11.67
C LEU A 254 -12.96 22.87 13.14
N GLY A 255 -12.45 23.72 14.05
CA GLY A 255 -12.68 23.64 15.50
C GLY A 255 -11.62 22.85 16.24
N VAL A 256 -11.71 22.90 17.56
CA VAL A 256 -10.72 22.28 18.46
C VAL A 256 -10.90 20.77 18.52
N ASN A 257 -9.79 20.04 18.57
CA ASN A 257 -9.73 18.57 18.75
C ASN A 257 -10.33 17.72 17.61
N MET A 258 -10.24 18.21 16.37
CA MET A 258 -10.75 17.51 15.18
C MET A 258 -9.72 16.52 14.58
N THR A 259 -8.94 15.86 15.42
CA THR A 259 -7.93 14.87 14.97
C THR A 259 -8.56 13.77 14.10
N ASP A 260 -9.80 13.37 14.42
CA ASP A 260 -10.53 12.34 13.66
C ASP A 260 -10.96 12.83 12.27
N LEU A 261 -10.98 14.13 12.01
CA LEU A 261 -11.17 14.67 10.66
C LEU A 261 -9.87 14.63 9.82
N ILE A 262 -8.71 14.63 10.48
CA ILE A 262 -7.44 14.46 9.78
C ILE A 262 -7.11 12.98 9.60
N LEU A 263 -7.44 12.17 10.60
CA LEU A 263 -7.19 10.74 10.59
C LEU A 263 -8.35 9.98 11.22
N ASP A 264 -9.29 9.58 10.39
CA ASP A 264 -10.44 8.79 10.84
C ASP A 264 -10.00 7.38 11.32
N PRO A 265 -10.80 6.72 12.17
CA PRO A 265 -10.50 5.39 12.70
C PRO A 265 -10.31 4.32 11.63
N PHE A 266 -11.01 4.42 10.50
CA PHE A 266 -10.89 3.50 9.38
C PHE A 266 -9.50 3.62 8.73
N THR A 267 -9.09 4.83 8.37
CA THR A 267 -7.76 5.13 7.80
C THR A 267 -6.63 4.71 8.76
N ARG A 268 -6.81 4.92 10.08
CA ARG A 268 -5.87 4.45 11.09
C ARG A 268 -5.67 2.93 11.03
N VAL A 269 -6.75 2.17 11.00
CA VAL A 269 -6.66 0.69 10.93
C VAL A 269 -6.07 0.24 9.61
N LEU A 270 -6.37 0.93 8.49
CA LEU A 270 -5.75 0.63 7.20
C LEU A 270 -4.22 0.78 7.25
N ILE A 271 -3.72 1.82 7.89
CA ILE A 271 -2.28 2.09 7.96
C ILE A 271 -1.58 1.12 8.92
N GLU A 272 -2.18 0.83 10.07
CA GLU A 272 -1.52 0.08 11.15
C GLU A 272 -1.82 -1.43 11.13
N GLY A 273 -2.84 -1.89 10.42
CA GLY A 273 -3.31 -3.27 10.58
C GLY A 273 -3.94 -3.95 9.38
N SER A 274 -4.18 -3.27 8.24
CA SER A 274 -4.80 -3.91 7.08
C SER A 274 -3.90 -4.94 6.39
N GLN A 275 -2.58 -4.79 6.56
CA GLN A 275 -1.62 -5.77 6.07
C GLN A 275 -1.25 -6.74 7.20
N PRO A 276 -1.08 -8.05 6.91
CA PRO A 276 -0.57 -9.01 7.88
C PRO A 276 0.77 -8.55 8.46
N ALA A 277 0.88 -8.58 9.81
CA ALA A 277 2.12 -8.20 10.46
C ALA A 277 3.26 -9.20 10.24
N ASP A 278 2.95 -10.42 9.85
CA ASP A 278 3.91 -11.48 9.53
C ASP A 278 3.45 -12.33 8.36
N ALA A 279 4.42 -12.87 7.62
CA ALA A 279 4.22 -13.81 6.53
C ALA A 279 5.35 -14.86 6.53
N ILE A 280 5.01 -16.10 6.12
CA ILE A 280 5.98 -17.14 5.86
C ILE A 280 5.76 -17.64 4.43
N LYS A 281 6.84 -17.84 3.72
CA LYS A 281 6.85 -18.51 2.42
C LYS A 281 7.88 -19.63 2.45
N LEU A 282 7.43 -20.86 2.17
CA LEU A 282 8.29 -22.00 1.95
C LEU A 282 8.09 -22.45 0.50
N TRP A 283 9.17 -22.44 -0.24
CA TRP A 283 9.18 -22.86 -1.64
C TRP A 283 10.14 -24.00 -1.82
N SER A 284 9.74 -25.03 -2.55
CA SER A 284 10.60 -26.13 -2.91
C SER A 284 10.49 -26.45 -4.39
N LYS A 285 11.62 -26.82 -4.99
CA LYS A 285 11.68 -27.39 -6.33
C LYS A 285 12.55 -28.64 -6.29
N TYR A 286 11.99 -29.75 -6.75
CA TYR A 286 12.69 -30.97 -7.05
C TYR A 286 12.76 -31.14 -8.56
N SER A 287 13.96 -31.32 -9.10
CA SER A 287 14.22 -31.49 -10.52
C SER A 287 14.98 -32.78 -10.75
N GLN A 288 14.46 -33.67 -11.57
CA GLN A 288 15.14 -34.91 -11.95
C GLN A 288 14.85 -35.24 -13.41
N ASP A 289 15.89 -35.37 -14.23
CA ASP A 289 15.81 -35.68 -15.65
C ASP A 289 14.83 -34.76 -16.38
N ILE A 290 13.63 -35.29 -16.68
CA ILE A 290 12.57 -34.58 -17.40
C ILE A 290 11.49 -34.01 -16.47
N TYR A 291 11.56 -34.27 -15.17
CA TYR A 291 10.52 -33.88 -14.20
C TYR A 291 10.96 -32.70 -13.35
N ASP A 292 10.06 -31.76 -13.19
CA ASP A 292 10.12 -30.73 -12.15
C ASP A 292 8.88 -30.80 -11.28
N VAL A 293 9.06 -30.77 -9.96
CA VAL A 293 7.97 -30.66 -8.99
C VAL A 293 8.21 -29.39 -8.16
N VAL A 294 7.24 -28.51 -8.14
CA VAL A 294 7.27 -27.27 -7.36
C VAL A 294 6.17 -27.29 -6.31
N LEU A 295 6.49 -26.94 -5.09
CA LEU A 295 5.53 -26.77 -4.00
C LEU A 295 5.78 -25.43 -3.29
N ASN A 296 4.70 -24.67 -3.07
CA ASN A 296 4.70 -23.46 -2.28
C ASN A 296 3.75 -23.59 -1.10
N LEU A 297 4.22 -23.27 0.10
CA LEU A 297 3.38 -23.06 1.26
C LEU A 297 3.49 -21.58 1.64
N ASN A 298 2.36 -20.91 1.69
CA ASN A 298 2.29 -19.50 2.05
C ASN A 298 1.45 -19.35 3.32
N ARG A 299 2.00 -18.71 4.34
CA ARG A 299 1.25 -18.27 5.51
C ARG A 299 1.09 -16.77 5.48
N PHE A 300 -0.15 -16.34 5.54
CA PHE A 300 -0.53 -14.96 5.73
C PHE A 300 -0.92 -14.78 7.19
N GLY A 301 -0.26 -13.85 7.88
CA GLY A 301 -0.53 -13.56 9.27
C GLY A 301 -1.91 -12.94 9.48
N LYS A 302 -2.23 -12.68 10.74
CA LYS A 302 -3.45 -11.99 11.15
C LYS A 302 -3.43 -10.55 10.62
N PHE A 303 -4.58 -10.09 10.11
CA PHE A 303 -4.78 -8.71 9.68
C PHE A 303 -6.09 -8.14 10.26
N TYR A 304 -6.32 -6.86 10.05
CA TYR A 304 -7.48 -6.15 10.56
C TYR A 304 -8.15 -5.32 9.47
N SER A 305 -9.44 -5.12 9.63
CA SER A 305 -10.22 -4.16 8.85
C SER A 305 -11.21 -3.46 9.76
N VAL A 306 -11.99 -2.55 9.21
CA VAL A 306 -13.05 -1.83 9.94
C VAL A 306 -14.38 -2.13 9.29
N SER A 307 -15.37 -2.48 10.09
CA SER A 307 -16.76 -2.59 9.68
C SER A 307 -17.57 -1.59 10.48
N ALA A 308 -18.22 -0.66 9.78
CA ALA A 308 -18.86 0.49 10.39
C ALA A 308 -17.90 1.29 11.29
N TYR A 309 -17.86 1.03 12.58
CA TYR A 309 -16.95 1.70 13.53
C TYR A 309 -16.07 0.71 14.30
N ASP A 310 -16.23 -0.59 14.07
CA ASP A 310 -15.54 -1.63 14.82
C ASP A 310 -14.34 -2.19 14.06
N ARG A 311 -13.23 -2.35 14.77
CA ARG A 311 -12.06 -3.06 14.28
C ARG A 311 -12.33 -4.57 14.28
N VAL A 312 -12.39 -5.15 13.09
CA VAL A 312 -12.57 -6.59 12.91
C VAL A 312 -11.23 -7.26 12.64
N SER A 313 -11.00 -8.42 13.25
CA SER A 313 -9.77 -9.20 13.07
C SER A 313 -10.02 -10.45 12.24
N PHE A 314 -9.10 -10.75 11.34
CA PHE A 314 -9.11 -11.90 10.46
C PHE A 314 -7.93 -12.81 10.80
N ALA A 315 -8.20 -14.11 10.96
CA ALA A 315 -7.20 -15.08 11.38
C ALA A 315 -6.12 -15.33 10.32
N ALA A 316 -4.96 -15.77 10.77
CA ALA A 316 -3.91 -16.22 9.87
C ALA A 316 -4.36 -17.47 9.10
N LYS A 317 -3.95 -17.57 7.82
CA LYS A 317 -4.27 -18.68 6.93
C LYS A 317 -3.01 -19.21 6.23
N TRP A 318 -3.05 -20.48 5.90
CA TRP A 318 -2.07 -21.13 5.05
C TRP A 318 -2.69 -21.49 3.71
N THR A 319 -1.97 -21.27 2.62
CA THR A 319 -2.32 -21.75 1.29
C THR A 319 -1.19 -22.63 0.76
N VAL A 320 -1.56 -23.57 -0.11
CA VAL A 320 -0.62 -24.49 -0.75
C VAL A 320 -0.81 -24.37 -2.24
N ASP A 321 0.27 -24.11 -2.98
CA ASP A 321 0.29 -24.15 -4.43
C ASP A 321 1.26 -25.23 -4.90
N GLY A 322 1.00 -25.84 -6.03
CA GLY A 322 1.87 -26.90 -6.56
C GLY A 322 1.80 -27.00 -8.07
N GLU A 323 2.91 -27.42 -8.67
CA GLU A 323 3.01 -27.72 -10.09
C GLU A 323 3.92 -28.93 -10.31
N ILE A 324 3.50 -29.84 -11.17
CA ILE A 324 4.33 -30.90 -11.73
C ILE A 324 4.48 -30.61 -13.20
N SER A 325 5.71 -30.56 -13.69
CA SER A 325 5.98 -30.38 -15.12
C SER A 325 6.88 -31.49 -15.67
N VAL A 326 6.65 -31.84 -16.92
CA VAL A 326 7.37 -32.90 -17.64
C VAL A 326 7.85 -32.36 -18.97
N ARG A 327 9.13 -32.48 -19.25
CA ARG A 327 9.75 -32.15 -20.53
C ARG A 327 9.63 -33.33 -21.46
N LEU A 328 8.63 -33.32 -22.35
CA LEU A 328 8.33 -34.39 -23.29
C LEU A 328 9.32 -34.44 -24.45
N LYS A 329 9.83 -33.28 -24.89
CA LYS A 329 10.88 -33.10 -25.92
C LYS A 329 11.78 -31.94 -25.49
N LYS A 330 12.86 -31.68 -26.23
CA LYS A 330 13.77 -30.58 -25.96
C LYS A 330 13.07 -29.22 -25.86
N ASP A 331 12.04 -29.07 -26.66
CA ASP A 331 11.28 -27.86 -26.91
C ASP A 331 9.83 -27.93 -26.43
N LEU A 332 9.39 -29.05 -25.82
CA LEU A 332 8.00 -29.23 -25.40
C LEU A 332 7.91 -29.62 -23.92
N THR A 333 7.28 -28.78 -23.14
CA THR A 333 7.00 -28.99 -21.71
C THR A 333 5.50 -29.00 -21.46
N LEU A 334 5.02 -30.01 -20.71
CA LEU A 334 3.66 -30.08 -20.20
C LEU A 334 3.70 -29.88 -18.68
N ALA A 335 2.85 -28.99 -18.15
CA ALA A 335 2.71 -28.80 -16.72
C ALA A 335 1.24 -28.88 -16.27
N LEU A 336 1.04 -29.49 -15.11
CA LEU A 336 -0.22 -29.52 -14.38
C LEU A 336 0.01 -28.85 -13.02
N GLY A 337 -0.77 -27.84 -12.71
CA GLY A 337 -0.59 -27.09 -11.48
C GLY A 337 -1.90 -26.61 -10.89
N GLY A 338 -1.79 -26.10 -9.67
CA GLY A 338 -2.89 -25.43 -9.01
C GLY A 338 -2.40 -24.46 -7.95
N VAL A 339 -3.18 -23.44 -7.74
CA VAL A 339 -3.02 -22.42 -6.72
C VAL A 339 -4.08 -22.63 -5.67
N ASN A 340 -3.67 -22.49 -4.40
CA ASN A 340 -4.55 -22.71 -3.27
C ASN A 340 -5.26 -24.08 -3.30
N LEU A 341 -4.46 -25.16 -3.46
CA LEU A 341 -4.92 -26.54 -3.65
C LEU A 341 -5.89 -27.02 -2.55
N LEU A 342 -5.83 -26.43 -1.36
CA LEU A 342 -6.68 -26.78 -0.22
C LEU A 342 -7.99 -25.98 -0.16
N ASP A 343 -8.32 -25.19 -1.17
CA ASP A 343 -9.52 -24.34 -1.27
C ASP A 343 -9.72 -23.42 -0.04
N VAL A 344 -8.63 -22.92 0.53
CA VAL A 344 -8.67 -22.05 1.71
C VAL A 344 -9.25 -20.70 1.32
N LYS A 345 -10.19 -20.19 2.12
CA LYS A 345 -10.80 -18.87 1.93
C LYS A 345 -10.50 -17.97 3.14
N PRO A 346 -10.44 -16.65 2.94
CA PRO A 346 -10.39 -15.71 4.05
C PRO A 346 -11.58 -15.91 5.00
N ASP A 347 -11.46 -15.42 6.24
CA ASP A 347 -12.61 -15.38 7.14
C ASP A 347 -13.67 -14.42 6.58
N LYS A 348 -14.93 -14.80 6.75
CA LYS A 348 -16.07 -13.94 6.41
C LYS A 348 -16.19 -12.80 7.42
N TRP A 349 -16.84 -11.72 7.05
CA TRP A 349 -17.08 -10.56 7.92
C TRP A 349 -17.78 -10.90 9.25
N GLY A 350 -18.43 -12.04 9.37
CA GLY A 350 -19.06 -12.49 10.62
C GLY A 350 -20.29 -11.69 11.08
N ARG A 351 -20.72 -10.69 10.32
CA ARG A 351 -21.92 -9.87 10.59
C ARG A 351 -22.97 -10.15 9.52
N THR A 352 -24.17 -10.41 10.00
CA THR A 352 -25.37 -10.63 9.16
C THR A 352 -26.32 -9.43 9.21
N ASP A 353 -25.94 -8.35 9.92
CA ASP A 353 -26.79 -7.19 10.06
C ASP A 353 -26.88 -6.39 8.74
N ASP A 354 -28.10 -5.95 8.46
CA ASP A 354 -28.42 -5.15 7.28
C ASP A 354 -27.81 -3.73 7.32
N SER A 355 -27.08 -3.36 8.37
CA SER A 355 -26.48 -2.03 8.55
C SER A 355 -25.31 -1.76 7.60
N LEU A 356 -24.81 -2.77 6.92
CA LEU A 356 -23.88 -2.62 5.78
C LEU A 356 -24.67 -2.48 4.46
N VAL A 357 -25.73 -1.71 4.49
CA VAL A 357 -26.59 -1.43 3.34
C VAL A 357 -25.76 -0.86 2.20
N GLY A 358 -25.67 -1.62 1.12
CA GLY A 358 -24.96 -1.31 -0.11
C GLY A 358 -23.76 -2.21 -0.41
N THR A 359 -23.05 -2.75 0.58
CA THR A 359 -21.86 -3.59 0.32
C THR A 359 -21.83 -4.92 1.09
N GLY A 360 -22.49 -5.02 2.24
CA GLY A 360 -22.36 -6.18 3.15
C GLY A 360 -22.98 -7.48 2.66
N LYS A 361 -24.03 -7.43 1.87
CA LYS A 361 -24.66 -8.65 1.29
C LYS A 361 -23.92 -9.15 0.05
N VAL A 362 -23.14 -8.30 -0.62
CA VAL A 362 -22.47 -8.65 -1.89
C VAL A 362 -21.04 -9.12 -1.65
N ILE A 363 -20.35 -8.59 -0.63
CA ILE A 363 -18.95 -8.91 -0.36
C ILE A 363 -18.86 -9.64 0.99
N GLN A 364 -18.78 -10.97 0.95
CA GLN A 364 -18.67 -11.80 2.15
C GLN A 364 -17.28 -11.71 2.81
N TYR A 365 -16.25 -11.28 2.09
CA TYR A 365 -14.85 -11.27 2.50
C TYR A 365 -14.30 -9.85 2.52
N SER A 366 -13.28 -9.61 3.33
CA SER A 366 -12.59 -8.32 3.34
C SER A 366 -11.88 -8.07 2.02
N GLN A 367 -12.03 -6.89 1.44
CA GLN A 367 -11.25 -6.43 0.28
C GLN A 367 -9.75 -6.32 0.58
N TYR A 368 -9.36 -6.33 1.85
CA TYR A 368 -7.96 -6.31 2.32
C TYR A 368 -7.41 -7.70 2.59
N ALA A 369 -8.14 -8.77 2.22
CA ALA A 369 -7.63 -10.12 2.35
C ALA A 369 -6.32 -10.28 1.57
N PRO A 370 -5.24 -10.83 2.17
CA PRO A 370 -3.92 -10.90 1.53
C PRO A 370 -3.84 -11.95 0.43
N PHE A 371 -4.87 -12.72 0.22
CA PHE A 371 -5.00 -13.71 -0.87
C PHE A 371 -6.45 -13.74 -1.37
N GLY A 372 -6.64 -14.28 -2.58
CA GLY A 372 -7.95 -14.32 -3.24
C GLY A 372 -8.99 -15.17 -2.50
N TYR A 373 -10.25 -14.80 -2.64
CA TYR A 373 -11.40 -15.49 -2.04
C TYR A 373 -12.09 -16.46 -3.01
N ASN A 374 -11.59 -16.60 -4.24
CA ASN A 374 -12.16 -17.51 -5.24
C ASN A 374 -11.89 -19.00 -4.94
N GLY A 375 -10.99 -19.29 -3.99
CA GLY A 375 -10.63 -20.65 -3.62
C GLY A 375 -9.57 -21.25 -4.55
N ALA A 376 -9.65 -22.56 -4.77
CA ALA A 376 -8.68 -23.30 -5.56
C ALA A 376 -8.80 -22.97 -7.05
N TYR A 377 -7.65 -22.91 -7.74
CA TYR A 377 -7.55 -22.75 -9.19
C TYR A 377 -6.59 -23.78 -9.75
N TYR A 378 -7.03 -24.54 -10.75
CA TYR A 378 -6.22 -25.57 -11.41
C TYR A 378 -5.98 -25.20 -12.86
N TYR A 379 -4.82 -25.55 -13.38
CA TYR A 379 -4.43 -25.25 -14.75
C TYR A 379 -3.57 -26.34 -15.39
N VAL A 380 -3.63 -26.40 -16.70
CA VAL A 380 -2.69 -27.11 -17.55
C VAL A 380 -1.95 -26.08 -18.39
N ARG A 381 -0.63 -26.22 -18.49
CA ARG A 381 0.22 -25.34 -19.29
C ARG A 381 1.03 -26.17 -20.26
N VAL A 382 1.05 -25.76 -21.52
CA VAL A 382 1.95 -26.28 -22.55
C VAL A 382 2.95 -25.18 -22.90
N GLY A 383 4.22 -25.48 -22.77
CA GLY A 383 5.32 -24.59 -23.17
C GLY A 383 6.02 -25.15 -24.40
N VAL A 384 6.26 -24.28 -25.38
CA VAL A 384 7.03 -24.62 -26.59
C VAL A 384 8.13 -23.58 -26.73
N ASP A 385 9.39 -24.03 -26.74
CA ASP A 385 10.55 -23.19 -26.98
C ASP A 385 10.89 -23.24 -28.47
N PHE A 386 11.09 -22.09 -29.12
CA PHE A 386 11.36 -21.96 -30.55
C PHE A 386 12.83 -21.65 -30.83
#